data_b211f657352102da5efdcb7ada33f905
#
_entry.id   b211f657352102da5efdcb7ada33f905
#
_cell.length_a   1.000
_cell.length_b   1.000
_cell.length_c   1.000
_cell.angle_alpha   90.00
_cell.angle_beta   90.00
_cell.angle_gamma   90.00
#
_symmetry.space_group_name_H-M   'P 1'
#
loop_
_entity.id
_entity.type
_entity.pdbx_description
1 polymer ?
#
loop_
_entity_poly.entity_id
_entity_poly.type
_entity_poly.pdbx_seq_one_letter_code
_entity_poly.pdbx_strand_id
1 'polypeptide(L)'
;MVGQRIGYVRVSTLDQNEKRQLEGQVLDRVFTDKASGRDTTRPQLAELLRFARDGDTVVVHSMDRLARNLDDLRALVQGLTRRGVRVEFIKEQLVFTGEDSPMANLMLSVMGAFAEFERSLIRERQREGIVLAQQRGAYKGRKKTLTPERAAELVQRAGSGIPKVVLARDYGISRETVYQYIRLANGANSKSIPPTQLL
;
A
#
# COMPACT_ATOMS: atom_id res chain seq x y z
N MET A 1 -36.73 8.91 17.55
CA MET A 1 -36.59 8.18 16.26
C MET A 1 -35.52 7.11 16.46
N VAL A 2 -35.74 5.91 15.94
CA VAL A 2 -34.70 4.88 15.97
C VAL A 2 -33.61 5.30 14.99
N GLY A 3 -32.36 5.44 15.45
CA GLY A 3 -31.24 5.81 14.59
C GLY A 3 -30.92 4.73 13.57
N GLN A 4 -30.33 5.09 12.44
CA GLN A 4 -29.93 4.18 11.38
C GLN A 4 -28.60 3.49 11.73
N ARG A 5 -28.42 2.25 11.24
CA ARG A 5 -27.16 1.51 11.29
C ARG A 5 -26.44 1.65 9.93
N ILE A 6 -25.33 2.36 9.94
CA ILE A 6 -24.59 2.79 8.74
C ILE A 6 -23.26 2.04 8.69
N GLY A 7 -23.06 1.18 7.69
CA GLY A 7 -21.81 0.47 7.50
C GLY A 7 -20.75 1.30 6.77
N TYR A 8 -19.49 1.19 7.21
CA TYR A 8 -18.35 1.67 6.47
C TYR A 8 -17.39 0.51 6.13
N VAL A 9 -17.08 0.38 4.85
CA VAL A 9 -16.20 -0.67 4.32
C VAL A 9 -15.04 -0.02 3.59
N ARG A 10 -13.82 -0.46 3.87
CA ARG A 10 -12.63 -0.08 3.12
C ARG A 10 -11.92 -1.32 2.61
N VAL A 11 -11.81 -1.45 1.29
CA VAL A 11 -11.13 -2.56 0.63
C VAL A 11 -9.91 -2.07 -0.14
N SER A 12 -8.88 -2.91 -0.22
CA SER A 12 -7.79 -2.70 -1.18
C SER A 12 -8.25 -3.18 -2.56
N THR A 13 -7.66 -2.66 -3.63
CA THR A 13 -7.95 -3.10 -5.01
C THR A 13 -7.68 -4.60 -5.25
N LEU A 14 -6.97 -5.26 -4.33
CA LEU A 14 -6.66 -6.69 -4.36
C LEU A 14 -7.61 -7.54 -3.49
N ASP A 15 -8.34 -6.92 -2.55
CA ASP A 15 -9.31 -7.61 -1.68
C ASP A 15 -10.68 -7.65 -2.36
N GLN A 16 -11.03 -8.78 -2.91
CA GLN A 16 -12.33 -9.01 -3.58
C GLN A 16 -13.50 -9.27 -2.62
N ASN A 17 -13.32 -9.23 -1.29
CA ASN A 17 -14.32 -9.67 -0.31
C ASN A 17 -14.89 -8.49 0.52
N GLU A 18 -15.54 -7.54 -0.15
CA GLU A 18 -16.27 -6.42 0.50
C GLU A 18 -17.36 -6.94 1.45
N LYS A 19 -18.09 -8.00 1.05
CA LYS A 19 -19.23 -8.53 1.80
C LYS A 19 -18.84 -9.17 3.14
N ARG A 20 -17.65 -9.75 3.26
CA ARG A 20 -17.21 -10.41 4.50
C ARG A 20 -16.99 -9.48 5.68
N GLN A 21 -16.65 -8.21 5.42
CA GLN A 21 -16.32 -7.29 6.52
C GLN A 21 -17.50 -7.02 7.44
N LEU A 22 -18.71 -6.90 6.89
CA LEU A 22 -19.93 -6.60 7.64
C LEU A 22 -20.98 -7.71 7.50
N GLU A 23 -20.54 -8.95 7.22
CA GLU A 23 -21.39 -10.10 7.09
C GLU A 23 -22.15 -10.36 8.40
N GLY A 24 -23.46 -10.64 8.30
CA GLY A 24 -24.31 -10.84 9.46
C GLY A 24 -24.80 -9.58 10.16
N GLN A 25 -24.37 -8.39 9.73
CA GLN A 25 -24.87 -7.12 10.27
C GLN A 25 -26.10 -6.63 9.51
N VAL A 26 -27.16 -6.27 10.23
CA VAL A 26 -28.33 -5.58 9.67
C VAL A 26 -27.98 -4.09 9.56
N LEU A 27 -27.89 -3.58 8.33
CA LEU A 27 -27.47 -2.23 8.03
C LEU A 27 -28.46 -1.54 7.09
N ASP A 28 -28.78 -0.28 7.37
CA ASP A 28 -29.68 0.52 6.55
C ASP A 28 -28.95 1.09 5.30
N ARG A 29 -27.67 1.40 5.44
CA ARG A 29 -26.84 1.92 4.36
C ARG A 29 -25.37 1.50 4.52
N VAL A 30 -24.65 1.33 3.40
CA VAL A 30 -23.22 1.01 3.41
C VAL A 30 -22.47 1.97 2.50
N PHE A 31 -21.37 2.51 3.00
CA PHE A 31 -20.42 3.34 2.25
C PHE A 31 -19.13 2.56 2.04
N THR A 32 -18.68 2.43 0.78
CA THR A 32 -17.51 1.62 0.44
C THR A 32 -16.45 2.43 -0.28
N ASP A 33 -15.27 2.55 0.32
CA ASP A 33 -14.08 3.12 -0.33
C ASP A 33 -13.16 2.01 -0.86
N LYS A 34 -12.80 2.11 -2.14
CA LYS A 34 -11.78 1.26 -2.78
C LYS A 34 -10.46 2.03 -2.82
N ALA A 35 -9.60 1.75 -1.84
CA ALA A 35 -8.32 2.45 -1.70
C ALA A 35 -7.17 1.62 -2.25
N SER A 36 -6.50 2.08 -3.31
CA SER A 36 -5.16 1.59 -3.66
C SER A 36 -4.14 2.10 -2.64
N GLY A 37 -3.00 1.39 -2.47
CA GLY A 37 -1.97 1.77 -1.49
C GLY A 37 -1.40 3.19 -1.68
N ARG A 38 -1.62 3.83 -2.85
CA ARG A 38 -1.20 5.20 -3.18
C ARG A 38 -2.32 6.23 -3.08
N ASP A 39 -3.58 5.82 -3.20
CA ASP A 39 -4.72 6.74 -3.15
C ASP A 39 -5.19 6.89 -1.71
N THR A 40 -5.09 8.13 -1.20
CA THR A 40 -5.49 8.50 0.16
C THR A 40 -6.90 9.05 0.22
N THR A 41 -7.53 9.30 -0.92
CA THR A 41 -8.88 9.87 -0.99
C THR A 41 -9.92 8.87 -0.51
N ARG A 42 -10.83 9.31 0.33
CA ARG A 42 -11.93 8.52 0.90
C ARG A 42 -13.24 9.27 0.72
N PRO A 43 -13.74 9.36 -0.53
CA PRO A 43 -14.95 10.12 -0.81
C PRO A 43 -16.17 9.56 -0.09
N GLN A 44 -16.25 8.23 0.06
CA GLN A 44 -17.36 7.58 0.73
C GLN A 44 -17.32 7.76 2.26
N LEU A 45 -16.13 7.80 2.87
CA LEU A 45 -16.00 8.20 4.27
C LEU A 45 -16.45 9.65 4.48
N ALA A 46 -16.05 10.57 3.60
CA ALA A 46 -16.47 11.96 3.67
C ALA A 46 -18.00 12.11 3.52
N GLU A 47 -18.61 11.32 2.63
CA GLU A 47 -20.06 11.29 2.47
C GLU A 47 -20.75 10.70 3.70
N LEU A 48 -20.26 9.60 4.27
CA LEU A 48 -20.74 9.02 5.52
C LEU A 48 -20.73 10.05 6.64
N LEU A 49 -19.62 10.77 6.80
CA LEU A 49 -19.50 11.81 7.85
C LEU A 49 -20.50 12.95 7.69
N ARG A 50 -20.94 13.27 6.47
CA ARG A 50 -22.01 14.25 6.21
C ARG A 50 -23.39 13.66 6.43
N PHE A 51 -23.57 12.37 6.12
CA PHE A 51 -24.85 11.68 6.17
C PHE A 51 -25.27 11.34 7.60
N ALA A 52 -24.34 10.84 8.44
CA ALA A 52 -24.62 10.39 9.79
C ALA A 52 -25.14 11.52 10.68
N ARG A 53 -26.19 11.23 11.47
CA ARG A 53 -26.93 12.16 12.31
C ARG A 53 -26.96 11.67 13.76
N ASP A 54 -27.39 12.53 14.66
CA ASP A 54 -27.65 12.18 16.06
C ASP A 54 -28.57 10.94 16.18
N GLY A 55 -28.16 10.00 17.03
CA GLY A 55 -28.85 8.72 17.25
C GLY A 55 -28.43 7.59 16.27
N ASP A 56 -27.72 7.89 15.19
CA ASP A 56 -27.22 6.86 14.24
C ASP A 56 -26.05 6.06 14.84
N THR A 57 -25.82 4.88 14.28
CA THR A 57 -24.68 4.01 14.61
C THR A 57 -23.85 3.74 13.37
N VAL A 58 -22.59 4.18 13.38
CA VAL A 58 -21.60 3.83 12.35
C VAL A 58 -20.94 2.51 12.72
N VAL A 59 -21.09 1.49 11.87
CA VAL A 59 -20.57 0.14 12.06
C VAL A 59 -19.37 -0.07 11.15
N VAL A 60 -18.23 -0.45 11.71
CA VAL A 60 -16.97 -0.71 10.99
C VAL A 60 -16.44 -2.07 11.42
N HIS A 61 -15.86 -2.82 10.49
CA HIS A 61 -15.30 -4.13 10.81
C HIS A 61 -14.20 -4.05 11.87
N SER A 62 -13.25 -3.13 11.71
CA SER A 62 -12.10 -2.96 12.63
C SER A 62 -11.54 -1.53 12.56
N MET A 63 -10.81 -1.14 13.60
CA MET A 63 -10.24 0.20 13.70
C MET A 63 -9.30 0.54 12.54
N ASP A 64 -8.52 -0.41 12.05
CA ASP A 64 -7.62 -0.23 10.90
C ASP A 64 -8.37 -0.01 9.58
N ARG A 65 -9.64 -0.39 9.49
CA ARG A 65 -10.51 -0.09 8.36
C ARG A 65 -11.03 1.34 8.38
N LEU A 66 -11.27 1.91 9.55
CA LEU A 66 -11.72 3.29 9.68
C LEU A 66 -10.58 4.29 9.50
N ALA A 67 -9.43 4.06 10.14
CA ALA A 67 -8.30 4.98 10.13
C ALA A 67 -6.97 4.29 9.80
N ARG A 68 -5.96 5.10 9.44
CA ARG A 68 -4.61 4.63 9.10
C ARG A 68 -3.62 4.79 10.26
N ASN A 69 -3.89 5.71 11.14
CA ASN A 69 -3.12 6.01 12.33
C ASN A 69 -4.04 6.34 13.50
N LEU A 70 -3.48 6.43 14.68
CA LEU A 70 -4.21 6.67 15.91
C LEU A 70 -4.87 8.06 15.97
N ASP A 71 -4.18 9.08 15.46
CA ASP A 71 -4.69 10.46 15.50
C ASP A 71 -5.92 10.61 14.61
N ASP A 72 -5.89 10.06 13.39
CA ASP A 72 -7.07 10.02 12.50
C ASP A 72 -8.22 9.24 13.14
N LEU A 73 -7.92 8.08 13.76
CA LEU A 73 -8.93 7.26 14.43
C LEU A 73 -9.61 8.04 15.53
N ARG A 74 -8.81 8.68 16.40
CA ARG A 74 -9.31 9.48 17.52
C ARG A 74 -10.16 10.66 17.02
N ALA A 75 -9.68 11.39 16.03
CA ALA A 75 -10.40 12.52 15.45
C ALA A 75 -11.75 12.10 14.85
N LEU A 76 -11.79 10.98 14.09
CA LEU A 76 -13.01 10.46 13.49
C LEU A 76 -14.02 9.99 14.54
N VAL A 77 -13.58 9.19 15.52
CA VAL A 77 -14.45 8.67 16.57
C VAL A 77 -15.00 9.82 17.40
N GLN A 78 -14.15 10.73 17.89
CA GLN A 78 -14.61 11.89 18.67
C GLN A 78 -15.50 12.82 17.85
N GLY A 79 -15.19 13.04 16.57
CA GLY A 79 -16.01 13.87 15.69
C GLY A 79 -17.42 13.32 15.47
N LEU A 80 -17.58 11.99 15.39
CA LEU A 80 -18.87 11.33 15.29
C LEU A 80 -19.59 11.34 16.64
N THR A 81 -18.92 10.95 17.71
CA THR A 81 -19.55 10.80 19.03
C THR A 81 -19.99 12.14 19.64
N ARG A 82 -19.26 13.25 19.40
CA ARG A 82 -19.70 14.62 19.76
C ARG A 82 -21.00 15.04 19.07
N ARG A 83 -21.35 14.40 17.96
CA ARG A 83 -22.58 14.63 17.20
C ARG A 83 -23.70 13.67 17.60
N GLY A 84 -23.53 12.91 18.69
CA GLY A 84 -24.47 11.89 19.13
C GLY A 84 -24.50 10.62 18.28
N VAL A 85 -23.51 10.42 17.38
CA VAL A 85 -23.40 9.22 16.55
C VAL A 85 -22.57 8.17 17.28
N ARG A 86 -23.09 6.97 17.42
CA ARG A 86 -22.37 5.82 17.98
C ARG A 86 -21.38 5.28 16.95
N VAL A 87 -20.22 4.77 17.41
CA VAL A 87 -19.25 4.09 16.55
C VAL A 87 -18.99 2.70 17.09
N GLU A 88 -19.26 1.68 16.28
CA GLU A 88 -19.14 0.26 16.63
C GLU A 88 -18.06 -0.40 15.80
N PHE A 89 -17.07 -1.04 16.46
CA PHE A 89 -16.04 -1.85 15.85
C PHE A 89 -16.32 -3.34 16.15
N ILE A 90 -16.62 -4.11 15.10
CA ILE A 90 -17.07 -5.50 15.23
C ILE A 90 -15.95 -6.41 15.75
N LYS A 91 -14.77 -6.32 15.12
CA LYS A 91 -13.61 -7.18 15.44
C LYS A 91 -13.15 -6.98 16.88
N GLU A 92 -13.05 -5.73 17.30
CA GLU A 92 -12.59 -5.35 18.64
C GLU A 92 -13.71 -5.40 19.69
N GLN A 93 -14.96 -5.59 19.27
CA GLN A 93 -16.17 -5.60 20.15
C GLN A 93 -16.29 -4.33 21.01
N LEU A 94 -15.95 -3.18 20.40
CA LEU A 94 -15.98 -1.88 21.07
C LEU A 94 -17.05 -0.96 20.49
N VAL A 95 -17.74 -0.25 21.40
CA VAL A 95 -18.75 0.75 21.06
C VAL A 95 -18.39 2.06 21.76
N PHE A 96 -18.35 3.15 20.99
CA PHE A 96 -18.14 4.52 21.50
C PHE A 96 -19.42 5.31 21.34
N THR A 97 -19.91 5.91 22.43
CA THR A 97 -21.25 6.55 22.52
C THR A 97 -21.23 8.06 22.76
N GLY A 98 -20.07 8.68 22.84
CA GLY A 98 -19.97 10.14 23.08
C GLY A 98 -20.09 10.56 24.54
N GLU A 99 -20.41 9.65 25.45
CA GLU A 99 -20.12 9.89 26.86
C GLU A 99 -18.62 9.96 26.99
N ASP A 100 -18.07 11.14 27.31
CA ASP A 100 -16.64 11.37 27.50
C ASP A 100 -16.13 10.59 28.72
N SER A 101 -16.14 9.28 28.63
CA SER A 101 -15.54 8.42 29.62
C SER A 101 -14.01 8.48 29.44
N PRO A 102 -13.25 8.90 30.45
CA PRO A 102 -11.79 8.83 30.43
C PRO A 102 -11.30 7.42 30.08
N MET A 103 -12.07 6.38 30.45
CA MET A 103 -11.82 5.00 30.14
C MET A 103 -11.98 4.71 28.64
N ALA A 104 -12.98 5.24 27.95
CA ALA A 104 -13.17 5.08 26.51
C ALA A 104 -12.00 5.72 25.75
N ASN A 105 -11.55 6.91 26.15
CA ASN A 105 -10.38 7.58 25.58
C ASN A 105 -9.08 6.80 25.82
N LEU A 106 -8.90 6.23 26.99
CA LEU A 106 -7.76 5.36 27.31
C LEU A 106 -7.79 4.09 26.44
N MET A 107 -8.95 3.40 26.36
CA MET A 107 -9.12 2.21 25.52
C MET A 107 -8.80 2.51 24.06
N LEU A 108 -9.32 3.61 23.50
CA LEU A 108 -9.04 4.02 22.13
C LEU A 108 -7.52 4.24 21.92
N SER A 109 -6.84 4.83 22.90
CA SER A 109 -5.39 5.07 22.85
C SER A 109 -4.59 3.79 22.89
N VAL A 110 -4.90 2.90 23.82
CA VAL A 110 -4.23 1.60 23.99
C VAL A 110 -4.43 0.72 22.75
N MET A 111 -5.66 0.59 22.26
CA MET A 111 -5.98 -0.24 21.09
C MET A 111 -5.34 0.33 19.81
N GLY A 112 -5.30 1.65 19.65
CA GLY A 112 -4.60 2.29 18.54
C GLY A 112 -3.09 2.05 18.57
N ALA A 113 -2.46 2.13 19.75
CA ALA A 113 -1.05 1.81 19.93
C ALA A 113 -0.76 0.33 19.63
N PHE A 114 -1.64 -0.59 20.04
CA PHE A 114 -1.53 -2.01 19.70
C PHE A 114 -1.62 -2.24 18.18
N ALA A 115 -2.55 -1.60 17.49
CA ALA A 115 -2.70 -1.71 16.05
C ALA A 115 -1.46 -1.18 15.29
N GLU A 116 -0.80 -0.12 15.78
CA GLU A 116 0.46 0.37 15.24
C GLU A 116 1.62 -0.59 15.48
N PHE A 117 1.69 -1.17 16.68
CA PHE A 117 2.70 -2.16 17.03
C PHE A 117 2.59 -3.41 16.16
N GLU A 118 1.39 -3.97 15.96
CA GLU A 118 1.17 -5.10 15.05
C GLU A 118 1.62 -4.78 13.62
N ARG A 119 1.30 -3.58 13.10
CA ARG A 119 1.75 -3.15 11.76
C ARG A 119 3.27 -3.02 11.68
N SER A 120 3.92 -2.55 12.73
CA SER A 120 5.39 -2.43 12.77
C SER A 120 6.05 -3.80 12.72
N LEU A 121 5.55 -4.77 13.48
CA LEU A 121 6.02 -6.15 13.46
C LEU A 121 5.85 -6.83 12.10
N ILE A 122 4.70 -6.60 11.44
CA ILE A 122 4.46 -7.13 10.08
C ILE A 122 5.47 -6.53 9.08
N ARG A 123 5.73 -5.23 9.14
CA ARG A 123 6.72 -4.56 8.27
C ARG A 123 8.14 -5.07 8.53
N GLU A 124 8.50 -5.32 9.77
CA GLU A 124 9.80 -5.85 10.14
C GLU A 124 9.98 -7.26 9.57
N ARG A 125 9.04 -8.16 9.79
CA ARG A 125 9.04 -9.51 9.20
C ARG A 125 9.08 -9.49 7.67
N GLN A 126 8.36 -8.55 7.03
CA GLN A 126 8.44 -8.38 5.58
C GLN A 126 9.84 -7.93 5.12
N ARG A 127 10.47 -6.99 5.82
CA ARG A 127 11.84 -6.55 5.51
C ARG A 127 12.83 -7.71 5.63
N GLU A 128 12.78 -8.46 6.73
CA GLU A 128 13.59 -9.65 6.93
C GLU A 128 13.38 -10.69 5.82
N GLY A 129 12.12 -10.97 5.48
CA GLY A 129 11.75 -11.88 4.40
C GLY A 129 12.28 -11.42 3.04
N ILE A 130 12.26 -10.11 2.73
CA ILE A 130 12.82 -9.53 1.50
C ILE A 130 14.35 -9.69 1.48
N VAL A 131 15.04 -9.41 2.58
CA VAL A 131 16.50 -9.57 2.67
C VAL A 131 16.90 -11.02 2.45
N LEU A 132 16.24 -11.97 3.11
CA LEU A 132 16.48 -13.40 2.93
C LEU A 132 16.20 -13.86 1.50
N ALA A 133 15.13 -13.35 0.87
CA ALA A 133 14.78 -13.66 -0.51
C ALA A 133 15.81 -13.07 -1.50
N GLN A 134 16.35 -11.89 -1.23
CA GLN A 134 17.44 -11.28 -2.00
C GLN A 134 18.72 -12.11 -1.90
N GLN A 135 19.10 -12.54 -0.69
CA GLN A 135 20.27 -13.41 -0.47
C GLN A 135 20.14 -14.75 -1.19
N ARG A 136 18.94 -15.32 -1.26
CA ARG A 136 18.65 -16.56 -2.01
C ARG A 136 18.52 -16.35 -3.53
N GLY A 137 18.70 -15.13 -4.05
CA GLY A 137 18.56 -14.81 -5.46
C GLY A 137 17.14 -14.92 -6.02
N ALA A 138 16.11 -14.90 -5.16
CA ALA A 138 14.71 -14.99 -5.58
C ALA A 138 14.27 -13.75 -6.40
N TYR A 139 14.89 -12.60 -6.15
CA TYR A 139 14.65 -11.38 -6.91
C TYR A 139 15.56 -11.33 -8.15
N LYS A 140 15.11 -11.90 -9.25
CA LYS A 140 15.83 -11.88 -10.53
C LYS A 140 15.75 -10.53 -11.26
N GLY A 141 15.12 -9.52 -10.66
CA GLY A 141 14.86 -8.23 -11.28
C GLY A 141 13.90 -8.32 -12.48
N ARG A 142 13.79 -7.21 -13.21
CA ARG A 142 13.00 -7.18 -14.46
C ARG A 142 13.71 -8.02 -15.52
N LYS A 143 12.98 -8.92 -16.21
CA LYS A 143 13.54 -9.68 -17.35
C LYS A 143 14.19 -8.70 -18.32
N LYS A 144 15.42 -9.02 -18.72
CA LYS A 144 16.11 -8.24 -19.77
C LYS A 144 15.28 -8.27 -21.04
N THR A 145 15.10 -7.12 -21.68
CA THR A 145 14.23 -6.98 -22.86
C THR A 145 14.82 -7.67 -24.08
N LEU A 146 16.16 -7.72 -24.17
CA LEU A 146 16.88 -8.41 -25.26
C LEU A 146 17.53 -9.68 -24.74
N THR A 147 17.58 -10.70 -25.62
CA THR A 147 18.41 -11.89 -25.38
C THR A 147 19.90 -11.53 -25.38
N PRO A 148 20.78 -12.36 -24.81
CA PRO A 148 22.21 -12.08 -24.77
C PRO A 148 22.80 -11.83 -26.17
N GLU A 149 22.37 -12.61 -27.19
CA GLU A 149 22.82 -12.52 -28.58
C GLU A 149 22.41 -11.15 -29.17
N ARG A 150 21.13 -10.76 -29.03
CA ARG A 150 20.64 -9.48 -29.53
C ARG A 150 21.24 -8.29 -28.78
N ALA A 151 21.60 -8.46 -27.52
CA ALA A 151 22.30 -7.43 -26.75
C ALA A 151 23.74 -7.25 -27.25
N ALA A 152 24.45 -8.33 -27.54
CA ALA A 152 25.80 -8.28 -28.12
C ALA A 152 25.78 -7.63 -29.51
N GLU A 153 24.85 -8.01 -30.38
CA GLU A 153 24.67 -7.40 -31.70
C GLU A 153 24.41 -5.87 -31.58
N LEU A 154 23.53 -5.44 -30.67
CA LEU A 154 23.27 -4.04 -30.43
C LEU A 154 24.52 -3.27 -30.05
N VAL A 155 25.34 -3.83 -29.14
CA VAL A 155 26.62 -3.21 -28.71
C VAL A 155 27.61 -3.12 -29.87
N GLN A 156 27.76 -4.15 -30.69
CA GLN A 156 28.61 -4.16 -31.88
C GLN A 156 28.16 -3.10 -32.87
N ARG A 157 26.86 -3.04 -33.21
CA ARG A 157 26.29 -2.01 -34.10
C ARG A 157 26.45 -0.58 -33.55
N ALA A 158 26.36 -0.43 -32.23
CA ALA A 158 26.64 0.87 -31.58
C ALA A 158 28.11 1.28 -31.73
N GLY A 159 29.04 0.33 -31.64
CA GLY A 159 30.48 0.53 -31.87
C GLY A 159 30.82 0.88 -33.33
N SER A 160 30.02 0.40 -34.29
CA SER A 160 30.14 0.76 -35.72
C SER A 160 29.59 2.14 -36.07
N GLY A 161 29.18 2.97 -35.07
CA GLY A 161 28.78 4.34 -35.29
C GLY A 161 27.27 4.53 -35.60
N ILE A 162 26.46 3.47 -35.56
CA ILE A 162 25.02 3.60 -35.82
C ILE A 162 24.36 4.46 -34.74
N PRO A 163 23.55 5.47 -35.13
CA PRO A 163 22.89 6.36 -34.18
C PRO A 163 21.98 5.59 -33.19
N LYS A 164 22.03 5.95 -31.88
CA LYS A 164 21.28 5.29 -30.82
C LYS A 164 19.76 5.36 -31.01
N VAL A 165 19.28 6.38 -31.74
CA VAL A 165 17.85 6.51 -32.11
C VAL A 165 17.43 5.42 -33.08
N VAL A 166 18.29 5.07 -34.05
CA VAL A 166 18.06 3.99 -35.02
C VAL A 166 18.07 2.65 -34.31
N LEU A 167 19.07 2.40 -33.46
CA LEU A 167 19.14 1.17 -32.66
C LEU A 167 17.92 1.00 -31.74
N ALA A 168 17.47 2.07 -31.08
CA ALA A 168 16.29 2.02 -30.24
C ALA A 168 15.04 1.56 -31.00
N ARG A 169 14.85 2.08 -32.23
CA ARG A 169 13.75 1.70 -33.13
C ARG A 169 13.89 0.26 -33.62
N ASP A 170 15.06 -0.14 -34.11
CA ASP A 170 15.31 -1.47 -34.68
C ASP A 170 15.09 -2.59 -33.66
N TYR A 171 15.43 -2.35 -32.39
CA TYR A 171 15.29 -3.33 -31.31
C TYR A 171 13.99 -3.17 -30.49
N GLY A 172 13.14 -2.17 -30.80
CA GLY A 172 11.87 -1.94 -30.10
C GLY A 172 12.05 -1.56 -28.61
N ILE A 173 13.13 -0.82 -28.27
CA ILE A 173 13.49 -0.43 -26.91
C ILE A 173 13.67 1.09 -26.82
N SER A 174 13.67 1.64 -25.58
CA SER A 174 13.97 3.05 -25.40
C SER A 174 15.45 3.38 -25.61
N ARG A 175 15.76 4.63 -25.97
CA ARG A 175 17.16 5.11 -26.08
C ARG A 175 17.93 4.92 -24.78
N GLU A 176 17.27 5.10 -23.63
CA GLU A 176 17.90 4.88 -22.33
C GLU A 176 18.29 3.41 -22.13
N THR A 177 17.47 2.47 -22.60
CA THR A 177 17.79 1.04 -22.58
C THR A 177 18.98 0.73 -23.48
N VAL A 178 19.14 1.39 -24.65
CA VAL A 178 20.33 1.26 -25.50
C VAL A 178 21.59 1.68 -24.74
N TYR A 179 21.54 2.84 -24.08
CA TYR A 179 22.66 3.32 -23.26
C TYR A 179 23.01 2.37 -22.11
N GLN A 180 22.01 1.75 -21.47
CA GLN A 180 22.23 0.76 -20.41
C GLN A 180 23.01 -0.45 -20.92
N TYR A 181 22.62 -1.01 -22.08
CA TYR A 181 23.34 -2.16 -22.67
C TYR A 181 24.79 -1.80 -23.04
N ILE A 182 25.05 -0.63 -23.60
CA ILE A 182 26.40 -0.16 -23.94
C ILE A 182 27.24 0.01 -22.66
N ARG A 183 26.68 0.63 -21.60
CA ARG A 183 27.40 0.78 -20.31
C ARG A 183 27.75 -0.56 -19.67
N LEU A 184 26.82 -1.51 -19.69
CA LEU A 184 27.06 -2.85 -19.15
C LEU A 184 28.17 -3.59 -19.88
N ALA A 185 28.24 -3.48 -21.21
CA ALA A 185 29.29 -4.08 -22.02
C ALA A 185 30.67 -3.44 -21.73
N ASN A 186 30.73 -2.11 -21.63
CA ASN A 186 31.97 -1.39 -21.32
C ASN A 186 32.44 -1.63 -19.87
N GLY A 187 31.53 -1.75 -18.91
CA GLY A 187 31.86 -2.09 -17.52
C GLY A 187 32.31 -3.54 -17.31
N ALA A 188 31.87 -4.47 -18.17
CA ALA A 188 32.36 -5.84 -18.18
C ALA A 188 33.80 -5.94 -18.70
N ASN A 189 34.18 -5.10 -19.68
CA ASN A 189 35.54 -5.03 -20.21
C ASN A 189 36.55 -4.38 -19.25
N SER A 190 36.12 -3.52 -18.35
CA SER A 190 37.03 -2.88 -17.37
C SER A 190 37.42 -3.78 -16.19
N LYS A 191 36.77 -4.92 -16.00
CA LYS A 191 37.11 -5.89 -14.94
C LYS A 191 38.08 -7.00 -15.37
N SER A 192 38.53 -6.99 -16.62
CA SER A 192 39.41 -8.03 -17.19
C SER A 192 40.85 -7.57 -17.44
N ILE A 193 41.36 -6.52 -16.77
CA ILE A 193 42.77 -6.16 -16.78
C ILE A 193 43.43 -6.80 -15.55
N PRO A 194 44.27 -7.82 -15.67
CA PRO A 194 45.05 -8.32 -14.55
C PRO A 194 46.08 -7.27 -14.13
N PRO A 195 46.43 -7.14 -12.83
CA PRO A 195 47.48 -6.23 -12.41
C PRO A 195 48.81 -6.71 -12.99
N THR A 196 49.38 -5.93 -13.88
CA THR A 196 50.77 -6.11 -14.37
C THR A 196 51.69 -6.05 -13.16
N GLN A 197 52.42 -7.12 -12.94
CA GLN A 197 53.55 -7.20 -12.05
C GLN A 197 54.55 -6.10 -12.42
N LEU A 198 54.82 -5.20 -11.47
CA LEU A 198 55.97 -4.33 -11.51
C LEU A 198 57.04 -4.96 -10.59
N LEU A 199 58.12 -5.28 -11.23
CA LEU A 199 59.42 -5.63 -10.64
C LEU A 199 59.98 -4.48 -9.77
#